data_1ed386cfee16316d761ca59e94209cc0
#
_entry.id   1ed386cfee16316d761ca59e94209cc0
#
_cell.length_a   1.000
_cell.length_b   1.000
_cell.length_c   1.000
_cell.angle_alpha   90.00
_cell.angle_beta   90.00
_cell.angle_gamma   90.00
#
_symmetry.space_group_name_H-M   'P 1'
#
loop_
_entity.id
_entity.type
_entity.pdbx_description
1 polymer ?
#
loop_
_entity_poly.entity_id
_entity_poly.type
_entity_poly.pdbx_seq_one_letter_code
_entity_poly.pdbx_strand_id
1 'polypeptide(L)'
;VYDPAQARIEAQSVKACMEKYAGSDDADFRTRAVTIKEERSSLVKHHLWVLWTDYFKPPHFEKYPQLHSLFNEATKLAGAAGTKATQDTAVADQLLGKIDEIADIFWETKKAA
;
A
#
# COMPACT_ATOMS: atom_id res chain seq x y z
N VAL A 1 16.86 5.77 4.89
CA VAL A 1 16.85 4.33 4.96
C VAL A 1 15.52 3.77 4.48
N TYR A 2 15.56 2.77 3.63
CA TYR A 2 14.39 2.19 2.98
C TYR A 2 13.82 1.05 3.81
N ASP A 3 12.49 1.00 3.93
CA ASP A 3 11.80 -0.07 4.67
C ASP A 3 10.37 -0.21 4.14
N PRO A 4 9.96 -1.40 3.66
CA PRO A 4 8.59 -1.60 3.20
C PRO A 4 7.55 -1.49 4.31
N ALA A 5 7.94 -1.50 5.57
CA ALA A 5 7.02 -1.36 6.71
C ALA A 5 6.25 -0.04 6.68
N GLN A 6 6.82 1.04 6.13
CA GLN A 6 6.12 2.32 6.03
C GLN A 6 4.86 2.22 5.16
N ALA A 7 4.99 1.61 3.98
CA ALA A 7 3.84 1.38 3.11
C ALA A 7 2.79 0.50 3.79
N ARG A 8 3.25 -0.53 4.50
CA ARG A 8 2.35 -1.46 5.18
C ARG A 8 1.56 -0.79 6.30
N ILE A 9 2.20 0.04 7.10
CA ILE A 9 1.54 0.80 8.17
C ILE A 9 0.43 1.68 7.60
N GLU A 10 0.72 2.39 6.52
CA GLU A 10 -0.26 3.26 5.88
C GLU A 10 -1.43 2.46 5.27
N ALA A 11 -1.15 1.30 4.67
CA ALA A 11 -2.18 0.43 4.13
C ALA A 11 -3.08 -0.15 5.23
N GLN A 12 -2.53 -0.49 6.39
CA GLN A 12 -3.31 -0.90 7.55
C GLN A 12 -4.23 0.23 8.03
N SER A 13 -3.75 1.47 7.97
CA SER A 13 -4.56 2.63 8.31
C SER A 13 -5.73 2.82 7.34
N VAL A 14 -5.51 2.57 6.04
CA VAL A 14 -6.59 2.58 5.04
C VAL A 14 -7.67 1.57 5.42
N LYS A 15 -7.29 0.35 5.73
CA LYS A 15 -8.25 -0.69 6.14
C LYS A 15 -8.98 -0.29 7.41
N ALA A 16 -8.27 0.24 8.41
CA ALA A 16 -8.88 0.70 9.67
C ALA A 16 -9.91 1.78 9.43
N CYS A 17 -9.66 2.71 8.51
CA CYS A 17 -10.63 3.75 8.16
C CYS A 17 -11.90 3.16 7.53
N MET A 18 -11.77 2.12 6.69
CA MET A 18 -12.92 1.43 6.13
C MET A 18 -13.78 0.79 7.23
N GLU A 19 -13.14 0.14 8.18
CA GLU A 19 -13.81 -0.51 9.30
C GLU A 19 -14.52 0.50 10.20
N LYS A 20 -13.86 1.63 10.48
CA LYS A 20 -14.45 2.72 11.26
C LYS A 20 -15.65 3.33 10.56
N TYR A 21 -15.56 3.51 9.24
CA TYR A 21 -16.68 3.99 8.44
C TYR A 21 -17.88 3.06 8.56
N ALA A 22 -17.66 1.76 8.41
CA ALA A 22 -18.72 0.78 8.50
C ALA A 22 -19.35 0.70 9.89
N GLY A 23 -18.59 1.01 10.93
CA GLY A 23 -19.04 0.91 12.33
C GLY A 23 -19.76 2.15 12.87
N SER A 24 -20.01 3.17 12.04
CA SER A 24 -20.63 4.40 12.49
C SER A 24 -21.71 4.89 11.53
N ASP A 25 -22.79 5.45 12.07
CA ASP A 25 -23.83 6.13 11.29
C ASP A 25 -23.69 7.65 11.31
N ASP A 26 -22.73 8.18 12.07
CA ASP A 26 -22.49 9.62 12.17
C ASP A 26 -21.85 10.15 10.88
N ALA A 27 -22.53 11.07 10.21
CA ALA A 27 -22.07 11.62 8.94
C ALA A 27 -20.72 12.34 9.06
N ASP A 28 -20.50 13.08 10.13
CA ASP A 28 -19.25 13.81 10.33
C ASP A 28 -18.09 12.85 10.57
N PHE A 29 -18.30 11.80 11.34
CA PHE A 29 -17.31 10.76 11.59
C PHE A 29 -16.96 10.03 10.30
N ARG A 30 -17.96 9.66 9.49
CA ARG A 30 -17.77 9.01 8.20
C ARG A 30 -16.97 9.87 7.24
N THR A 31 -17.27 11.16 7.18
CA THR A 31 -16.54 12.11 6.33
C THR A 31 -15.07 12.17 6.72
N ARG A 32 -14.76 12.23 8.02
CA ARG A 32 -13.37 12.22 8.49
C ARG A 32 -12.67 10.91 8.17
N ALA A 33 -13.36 9.78 8.32
CA ALA A 33 -12.79 8.47 8.00
C ALA A 33 -12.40 8.39 6.52
N VAL A 34 -13.24 8.90 5.62
CA VAL A 34 -12.95 8.95 4.18
C VAL A 34 -11.75 9.85 3.90
N THR A 35 -11.71 11.03 4.50
CA THR A 35 -10.61 11.99 4.31
C THR A 35 -9.27 11.39 4.74
N ILE A 36 -9.22 10.78 5.92
CA ILE A 36 -8.00 10.13 6.42
C ILE A 36 -7.62 8.96 5.54
N LYS A 37 -8.58 8.16 5.10
CA LYS A 37 -8.34 7.03 4.19
C LYS A 37 -7.66 7.49 2.91
N GLU A 38 -8.14 8.57 2.30
CA GLU A 38 -7.55 9.12 1.08
C GLU A 38 -6.13 9.60 1.30
N GLU A 39 -5.87 10.30 2.41
CA GLU A 39 -4.52 10.74 2.78
C GLU A 39 -3.57 9.56 2.95
N ARG A 40 -3.98 8.54 3.69
CA ARG A 40 -3.16 7.36 3.94
C ARG A 40 -2.90 6.58 2.66
N SER A 41 -3.89 6.48 1.78
CA SER A 41 -3.72 5.86 0.47
C SER A 41 -2.64 6.56 -0.37
N SER A 42 -2.64 7.89 -0.35
CA SER A 42 -1.60 8.67 -1.05
C SER A 42 -0.21 8.40 -0.47
N LEU A 43 -0.12 8.24 0.85
CA LEU A 43 1.14 7.90 1.51
C LEU A 43 1.59 6.48 1.16
N VAL A 44 0.66 5.52 1.03
CA VAL A 44 1.01 4.18 0.53
C VAL A 44 1.68 4.29 -0.82
N LYS A 45 1.09 5.02 -1.75
CA LYS A 45 1.67 5.21 -3.09
C LYS A 45 3.06 5.82 -3.01
N HIS A 46 3.22 6.87 -2.20
CA HIS A 46 4.51 7.54 -2.05
C HIS A 46 5.59 6.57 -1.57
N HIS A 47 5.32 5.81 -0.53
CA HIS A 47 6.28 4.86 0.01
C HIS A 47 6.60 3.72 -0.97
N LEU A 48 5.60 3.26 -1.74
CA LEU A 48 5.83 2.26 -2.78
C LEU A 48 6.71 2.81 -3.89
N TRP A 49 6.46 4.04 -4.34
CA TRP A 49 7.24 4.64 -5.43
C TRP A 49 8.69 4.88 -5.04
N VAL A 50 8.95 5.27 -3.80
CA VAL A 50 10.32 5.44 -3.30
C VAL A 50 11.08 4.12 -3.37
N LEU A 51 10.47 3.01 -2.98
CA LEU A 51 11.09 1.69 -3.11
C LEU A 51 11.32 1.34 -4.58
N TRP A 52 10.31 1.56 -5.41
CA TRP A 52 10.34 1.18 -6.82
C TRP A 52 11.40 1.91 -7.61
N THR A 53 11.52 3.22 -7.39
CA THR A 53 12.37 4.09 -8.21
C THR A 53 13.73 4.33 -7.59
N ASP A 54 13.85 4.32 -6.27
CA ASP A 54 15.10 4.70 -5.59
C ASP A 54 15.84 3.49 -5.02
N TYR A 55 15.14 2.52 -4.42
CA TYR A 55 15.80 1.39 -3.81
C TYR A 55 16.15 0.30 -4.82
N PHE A 56 15.15 -0.20 -5.56
CA PHE A 56 15.37 -1.29 -6.50
C PHE A 56 16.14 -0.82 -7.74
N LYS A 57 17.15 -1.59 -8.13
CA LYS A 57 18.06 -1.29 -9.23
C LYS A 57 17.93 -2.35 -10.33
N PRO A 58 18.49 -2.10 -11.54
CA PRO A 58 18.37 -3.05 -12.63
C PRO A 58 18.69 -4.51 -12.30
N PRO A 59 19.74 -4.86 -11.52
CA PRO A 59 19.98 -6.25 -11.18
C PRO A 59 18.83 -6.89 -10.38
N HIS A 60 18.13 -6.12 -9.56
CA HIS A 60 16.98 -6.62 -8.82
C HIS A 60 15.82 -6.96 -9.76
N PHE A 61 15.57 -6.11 -10.76
CA PHE A 61 14.52 -6.37 -11.76
C PHE A 61 14.83 -7.55 -12.66
N GLU A 62 16.11 -7.81 -12.91
CA GLU A 62 16.52 -8.99 -13.66
C GLU A 62 16.28 -10.27 -12.87
N LYS A 63 16.63 -10.27 -11.60
CA LYS A 63 16.46 -11.43 -10.73
C LYS A 63 15.00 -11.67 -10.34
N TYR A 64 14.24 -10.60 -10.19
CA TYR A 64 12.83 -10.63 -9.79
C TYR A 64 11.99 -9.91 -10.84
N PRO A 65 11.75 -10.54 -12.01
CA PRO A 65 11.07 -9.86 -13.12
C PRO A 65 9.64 -9.43 -12.80
N GLN A 66 9.02 -10.00 -11.76
CA GLN A 66 7.68 -9.62 -11.33
C GLN A 66 7.61 -8.29 -10.58
N LEU A 67 8.75 -7.67 -10.22
CA LEU A 67 8.77 -6.45 -9.40
C LEU A 67 7.98 -5.29 -10.01
N HIS A 68 8.17 -5.01 -11.29
CA HIS A 68 7.44 -3.92 -11.94
C HIS A 68 5.94 -4.13 -11.86
N SER A 69 5.48 -5.34 -12.13
CA SER A 69 4.04 -5.68 -12.06
C SER A 69 3.52 -5.56 -10.63
N LEU A 70 4.28 -6.03 -9.64
CA LEU A 70 3.89 -5.93 -8.24
C LEU A 70 3.69 -4.48 -7.81
N PHE A 71 4.64 -3.59 -8.15
CA PHE A 71 4.50 -2.17 -7.82
C PHE A 71 3.34 -1.53 -8.55
N ASN A 72 3.14 -1.85 -9.82
CA ASN A 72 2.02 -1.33 -10.59
C ASN A 72 0.69 -1.76 -9.98
N GLU A 73 0.54 -3.05 -9.67
CA GLU A 73 -0.66 -3.60 -9.06
C GLU A 73 -0.93 -3.02 -7.68
N ALA A 74 0.12 -2.91 -6.84
CA ALA A 74 -0.01 -2.34 -5.50
C ALA A 74 -0.44 -0.86 -5.58
N THR A 75 0.13 -0.09 -6.49
CA THR A 75 -0.24 1.32 -6.69
C THR A 75 -1.71 1.44 -7.10
N LYS A 76 -2.15 0.60 -8.04
CA LYS A 76 -3.55 0.58 -8.47
C LYS A 76 -4.50 0.20 -7.33
N LEU A 77 -4.11 -0.78 -6.50
CA LEU A 77 -4.91 -1.18 -5.35
C LEU A 77 -4.98 -0.08 -4.30
N ALA A 78 -3.89 0.66 -4.08
CA ALA A 78 -3.91 1.81 -3.18
C ALA A 78 -4.90 2.86 -3.66
N GLY A 79 -4.94 3.14 -4.97
CA GLY A 79 -5.93 4.04 -5.55
C GLY A 79 -7.35 3.52 -5.37
N ALA A 80 -7.59 2.25 -5.67
CA ALA A 80 -8.90 1.64 -5.54
C ALA A 80 -9.39 1.64 -4.08
N ALA A 81 -8.50 1.35 -3.14
CA ALA A 81 -8.85 1.32 -1.71
C ALA A 81 -9.08 2.72 -1.15
N GLY A 82 -8.34 3.72 -1.61
CA GLY A 82 -8.33 5.06 -1.01
C GLY A 82 -9.18 6.08 -1.73
N THR A 83 -8.90 6.31 -3.02
CA THR A 83 -9.41 7.50 -3.73
C THR A 83 -10.67 7.25 -4.55
N LYS A 84 -11.13 6.01 -4.68
CA LYS A 84 -12.31 5.65 -5.46
C LYS A 84 -13.54 5.36 -4.61
N ALA A 85 -13.58 5.94 -3.41
CA ALA A 85 -14.72 5.88 -2.50
C ALA A 85 -15.18 4.47 -2.10
N THR A 86 -14.34 3.45 -2.29
CA THR A 86 -14.68 2.10 -1.86
C THR A 86 -14.48 1.94 -0.35
N GLN A 87 -15.37 1.17 0.27
CA GLN A 87 -15.26 0.79 1.67
C GLN A 87 -15.08 -0.73 1.83
N ASP A 88 -14.76 -1.42 0.74
CA ASP A 88 -14.58 -2.86 0.72
C ASP A 88 -13.20 -3.23 1.28
N THR A 89 -13.18 -3.81 2.47
CA THR A 89 -11.93 -4.22 3.14
C THR A 89 -11.18 -5.31 2.37
N ALA A 90 -11.85 -6.05 1.48
CA ALA A 90 -11.16 -7.03 0.65
C ALA A 90 -10.14 -6.37 -0.29
N VAL A 91 -10.43 -5.16 -0.76
CA VAL A 91 -9.48 -4.40 -1.59
C VAL A 91 -8.25 -3.99 -0.77
N ALA A 92 -8.46 -3.56 0.47
CA ALA A 92 -7.35 -3.24 1.38
C ALA A 92 -6.52 -4.48 1.71
N ASP A 93 -7.15 -5.65 1.87
CA ASP A 93 -6.45 -6.91 2.11
C ASP A 93 -5.61 -7.30 0.90
N GLN A 94 -6.11 -7.11 -0.32
CA GLN A 94 -5.34 -7.34 -1.54
C GLN A 94 -4.12 -6.42 -1.61
N LEU A 95 -4.30 -5.15 -1.24
CA LEU A 95 -3.20 -4.18 -1.17
C LEU A 95 -2.13 -4.65 -0.18
N LEU A 96 -2.53 -5.05 1.02
CA LEU A 96 -1.60 -5.57 2.03
C LEU A 96 -0.85 -6.80 1.52
N GLY A 97 -1.54 -7.71 0.83
CA GLY A 97 -0.92 -8.89 0.24
C GLY A 97 0.16 -8.54 -0.78
N LYS A 98 -0.08 -7.55 -1.64
CA LYS A 98 0.92 -7.10 -2.62
C LYS A 98 2.12 -6.44 -1.94
N ILE A 99 1.87 -5.64 -0.90
CA ILE A 99 2.96 -5.03 -0.13
C ILE A 99 3.80 -6.12 0.54
N ASP A 100 3.18 -7.16 1.07
CA ASP A 100 3.91 -8.27 1.68
C ASP A 100 4.78 -9.02 0.66
N GLU A 101 4.29 -9.22 -0.57
CA GLU A 101 5.10 -9.82 -1.64
C GLU A 101 6.32 -8.95 -1.97
N ILE A 102 6.14 -7.63 -2.06
CA ILE A 102 7.24 -6.69 -2.29
C ILE A 102 8.22 -6.73 -1.11
N ALA A 103 7.72 -6.78 0.10
CA ALA A 103 8.55 -6.84 1.30
C ALA A 103 9.41 -8.10 1.33
N ASP A 104 8.86 -9.25 0.94
CA ASP A 104 9.60 -10.50 0.88
C ASP A 104 10.79 -10.38 -0.08
N ILE A 105 10.57 -9.79 -1.25
CA ILE A 105 11.64 -9.57 -2.23
C ILE A 105 12.66 -8.57 -1.69
N PHE A 106 12.18 -7.48 -1.06
CA PHE A 106 13.06 -6.47 -0.46
C PHE A 106 14.04 -7.13 0.53
N TRP A 107 13.54 -7.95 1.44
CA TRP A 107 14.38 -8.58 2.45
C TRP A 107 15.29 -9.64 1.84
N GLU A 108 14.89 -10.31 0.76
CA GLU A 108 15.78 -11.20 0.02
C GLU A 108 16.98 -10.43 -0.56
N THR A 109 16.76 -9.24 -1.12
CA THR A 109 17.86 -8.42 -1.64
C THR A 109 18.81 -7.98 -0.53
N LYS A 110 18.31 -7.76 0.68
CA LYS A 110 19.14 -7.41 1.83
C LYS A 110 20.03 -8.56 2.28
N LYS A 111 19.53 -9.77 2.22
CA LYS A 111 20.32 -10.97 2.56
C LYS A 111 21.47 -11.20 1.57
N ALA A 112 21.25 -10.87 0.31
CA ALA A 112 22.23 -11.08 -0.76
C ALA A 112 23.33 -10.01 -0.77
N ALA A 113 23.15 -8.91 -0.02
CA ALA A 113 24.09 -7.79 -0.03
C ALA A 113 25.37 -8.04 0.81
#